data_b876516b75e29af1c8344bf5f4b7c968
#
_entry.id   b876516b75e29af1c8344bf5f4b7c968
#
_cell.length_a   1.000
_cell.length_b   1.000
_cell.length_c   1.000
_cell.angle_alpha   90.00
_cell.angle_beta   90.00
_cell.angle_gamma   90.00
#
_symmetry.space_group_name_H-M   'P 1'
#
loop_
_entity.id
_entity.type
_entity.pdbx_description
1 polymer ?
#
loop_
_entity_poly.entity_id
_entity_poly.type
_entity_poly.pdbx_seq_one_letter_code
_entity_poly.pdbx_strand_id
1 'polypeptide(L)'
;MIRRPTILRLSLDFAGYFAAASAAVAATRLNGGVALIWLASALLLGRLGTAPRRHWPAILVTCALASALATSMFGVGPIAAPALALVNIGEAALTAWLLRRARSTDPFQSLDWLVRFVGAAGLLAPFLSALCGATIVHLATGGDWTSNALGWFVGHSLGTLTFAPLATFLMRNDLSRWRSEAGSHHTRETVLLLGLVLITSVGVFGQSRTPLLFLPLLPMILTTFRVGRFGAAASLVLLAVIGGGCTVAGVGPIALMPGVTGAKLQFFQFYLAATVLTILPVAADLARRNQLFRALRDSEARYRLLAETSTDIILNLDPDGCIRFISPSIRQLGGYEPSELIGRNAAILVAPGYRAAVAASHAATLRAGGQPVSLEYLGVARTGTTCWIETHARAIVTDTGEVDGIVSIVRDISARKALEEKLAADALTDPVTGLANRRAFLSIVDRQMAQGGATGCIALFDLDHFKRVNDGWGHAAGDQVLRTFAEVARRTLRSGDHVARIGGEEFAVLLPSSSIEQAELVCERLRQAVAATPTAHEGFSIRVTVSGGVAPLSGSGDEALRVADMALYRAKAAGRDQLALAA
;
A
#
# COMPACT_ATOMS: atom_id res chain seq x y z
N MET A 1 7.98 -29.98 -2.96
CA MET A 1 7.62 -31.34 -3.43
C MET A 1 6.32 -31.28 -4.23
N ILE A 2 6.36 -31.44 -5.54
CA ILE A 2 5.21 -31.22 -6.41
C ILE A 2 4.67 -32.58 -6.82
N ARG A 3 3.55 -32.96 -6.22
CA ARG A 3 2.92 -34.29 -6.41
C ARG A 3 2.57 -34.51 -7.90
N ARG A 4 2.93 -35.69 -8.44
CA ARG A 4 2.41 -36.18 -9.73
C ARG A 4 0.87 -36.23 -9.66
N PRO A 5 0.12 -36.13 -10.79
CA PRO A 5 -1.32 -36.31 -10.74
C PRO A 5 -1.59 -37.68 -10.13
N THR A 6 -2.46 -37.71 -9.12
CA THR A 6 -2.82 -38.98 -8.48
C THR A 6 -3.57 -39.85 -9.50
N ILE A 7 -3.40 -41.16 -9.43
CA ILE A 7 -4.11 -42.12 -10.30
C ILE A 7 -5.61 -41.82 -10.28
N LEU A 8 -6.17 -41.52 -9.12
CA LEU A 8 -7.58 -41.15 -8.95
C LEU A 8 -8.00 -39.98 -9.84
N ARG A 9 -7.16 -38.92 -9.97
CA ARG A 9 -7.48 -37.77 -10.82
C ARG A 9 -7.44 -38.14 -12.30
N LEU A 10 -6.49 -38.95 -12.73
CA LEU A 10 -6.45 -39.42 -14.12
C LEU A 10 -7.63 -40.34 -14.43
N SER A 11 -8.05 -41.19 -13.48
CA SER A 11 -9.25 -42.04 -13.63
C SER A 11 -10.52 -41.17 -13.78
N LEU A 12 -10.62 -40.08 -13.01
CA LEU A 12 -11.73 -39.11 -13.16
C LEU A 12 -11.67 -38.38 -14.50
N ASP A 13 -10.47 -37.96 -14.96
CA ASP A 13 -10.27 -37.33 -16.26
C ASP A 13 -10.68 -38.30 -17.39
N PHE A 14 -10.31 -39.62 -17.28
CA PHE A 14 -10.75 -40.66 -18.21
C PHE A 14 -12.26 -40.83 -18.23
N ALA A 15 -12.86 -41.08 -17.08
CA ALA A 15 -14.29 -41.34 -16.96
C ALA A 15 -15.16 -40.16 -17.43
N GLY A 16 -14.77 -38.94 -17.03
CA GLY A 16 -15.46 -37.71 -17.46
C GLY A 16 -15.38 -37.48 -18.97
N TYR A 17 -14.17 -37.64 -19.54
CA TYR A 17 -13.98 -37.48 -20.98
C TYR A 17 -14.71 -38.60 -21.78
N PHE A 18 -14.61 -39.84 -21.33
CA PHE A 18 -15.29 -40.97 -21.96
C PHE A 18 -16.81 -40.81 -21.95
N ALA A 19 -17.39 -40.45 -20.82
CA ALA A 19 -18.83 -40.19 -20.71
C ALA A 19 -19.29 -39.06 -21.62
N ALA A 20 -18.54 -37.95 -21.66
CA ALA A 20 -18.84 -36.82 -22.51
C ALA A 20 -18.73 -37.14 -24.01
N ALA A 21 -17.69 -37.86 -24.42
CA ALA A 21 -17.49 -38.27 -25.80
C ALA A 21 -18.56 -39.30 -26.25
N SER A 22 -18.86 -40.30 -25.39
CA SER A 22 -19.89 -41.30 -25.65
C SER A 22 -21.28 -40.66 -25.80
N ALA A 23 -21.63 -39.74 -24.89
CA ALA A 23 -22.89 -39.02 -24.97
C ALA A 23 -22.99 -38.17 -26.25
N ALA A 24 -21.92 -37.46 -26.61
CA ALA A 24 -21.88 -36.66 -27.83
C ALA A 24 -22.10 -37.52 -29.09
N VAL A 25 -21.40 -38.64 -29.22
CA VAL A 25 -21.54 -39.56 -30.36
C VAL A 25 -22.90 -40.23 -30.38
N ALA A 26 -23.35 -40.79 -29.28
CA ALA A 26 -24.63 -41.51 -29.21
C ALA A 26 -25.84 -40.62 -29.44
N ALA A 27 -25.82 -39.37 -28.96
CA ALA A 27 -26.97 -38.45 -29.06
C ALA A 27 -27.01 -37.65 -30.36
N THR A 28 -25.86 -37.38 -30.99
CA THR A 28 -25.81 -36.40 -32.11
C THR A 28 -25.24 -36.93 -33.43
N ARG A 29 -24.81 -38.21 -33.48
CA ARG A 29 -24.34 -38.83 -34.72
C ARG A 29 -25.54 -39.25 -35.57
N LEU A 30 -25.76 -38.56 -36.70
CA LEU A 30 -26.84 -38.84 -37.64
C LEU A 30 -26.29 -39.39 -38.96
N ASN A 31 -26.96 -40.39 -39.52
CA ASN A 31 -26.65 -41.00 -40.82
C ASN A 31 -25.17 -41.47 -41.03
N GLY A 32 -24.53 -41.97 -39.96
CA GLY A 32 -23.13 -42.45 -40.05
C GLY A 32 -22.06 -41.36 -40.11
N GLY A 33 -22.41 -40.08 -40.05
CA GLY A 33 -21.50 -38.94 -40.04
C GLY A 33 -20.83 -38.66 -38.70
N VAL A 34 -20.35 -37.42 -38.54
CA VAL A 34 -19.70 -36.94 -37.29
C VAL A 34 -20.74 -36.54 -36.25
N ALA A 35 -20.35 -36.50 -34.98
CA ALA A 35 -21.17 -35.96 -33.91
C ALA A 35 -21.37 -34.44 -34.10
N LEU A 36 -22.62 -33.97 -34.05
CA LEU A 36 -22.96 -32.58 -34.31
C LEU A 36 -22.74 -31.65 -33.12
N ILE A 37 -22.57 -32.17 -31.89
CA ILE A 37 -22.18 -31.41 -30.71
C ILE A 37 -21.07 -32.17 -29.98
N TRP A 38 -19.88 -31.56 -29.86
CA TRP A 38 -18.73 -32.19 -29.22
C TRP A 38 -18.33 -31.46 -27.92
N LEU A 39 -18.79 -31.98 -26.80
CA LEU A 39 -18.56 -31.36 -25.49
C LEU A 39 -17.30 -31.85 -24.76
N ALA A 40 -16.68 -32.97 -25.23
CA ALA A 40 -15.51 -33.54 -24.57
C ALA A 40 -14.26 -32.63 -24.63
N SER A 41 -14.06 -31.89 -25.74
CA SER A 41 -12.98 -30.90 -25.87
C SER A 41 -13.10 -29.78 -24.82
N ALA A 42 -14.31 -29.38 -24.44
CA ALA A 42 -14.54 -28.36 -23.41
C ALA A 42 -14.06 -28.81 -22.02
N LEU A 43 -14.32 -30.08 -21.65
CA LEU A 43 -13.83 -30.65 -20.39
C LEU A 43 -12.30 -30.72 -20.38
N LEU A 44 -11.69 -31.22 -21.47
CA LEU A 44 -10.25 -31.30 -21.58
C LEU A 44 -9.61 -29.91 -21.54
N LEU A 45 -10.18 -28.93 -22.24
CA LEU A 45 -9.71 -27.55 -22.21
C LEU A 45 -9.73 -26.96 -20.78
N GLY A 46 -10.83 -27.12 -20.06
CA GLY A 46 -10.93 -26.73 -18.65
C GLY A 46 -9.86 -27.37 -17.79
N ARG A 47 -9.61 -28.68 -18.01
CA ARG A 47 -8.61 -29.44 -17.27
C ARG A 47 -7.17 -29.00 -17.59
N LEU A 48 -6.83 -28.82 -18.87
CA LEU A 48 -5.53 -28.29 -19.31
C LEU A 48 -5.34 -26.85 -18.83
N GLY A 49 -6.38 -26.04 -18.78
CA GLY A 49 -6.38 -24.67 -18.25
C GLY A 49 -5.97 -24.58 -16.78
N THR A 50 -6.29 -25.57 -15.97
CA THR A 50 -6.00 -25.62 -14.53
C THR A 50 -4.75 -26.41 -14.16
N ALA A 51 -4.32 -27.37 -15.00
CA ALA A 51 -3.18 -28.25 -14.73
C ALA A 51 -1.84 -27.60 -15.09
N PRO A 52 -0.75 -27.80 -14.32
CA PRO A 52 0.61 -27.45 -14.73
C PRO A 52 1.01 -28.13 -16.04
N ARG A 53 1.78 -27.44 -16.91
CA ARG A 53 2.19 -27.98 -18.23
C ARG A 53 2.86 -29.36 -18.15
N ARG A 54 3.65 -29.62 -17.14
CA ARG A 54 4.30 -30.93 -16.91
C ARG A 54 3.32 -32.11 -16.74
N HIS A 55 2.05 -31.86 -16.38
CA HIS A 55 1.01 -32.88 -16.25
C HIS A 55 0.22 -33.09 -17.55
N TRP A 56 0.38 -32.22 -18.53
CA TRP A 56 -0.33 -32.29 -19.81
C TRP A 56 -0.15 -33.62 -20.51
N PRO A 57 1.09 -34.17 -20.67
CA PRO A 57 1.26 -35.45 -21.37
C PRO A 57 0.41 -36.58 -20.77
N ALA A 58 0.39 -36.71 -19.44
CA ALA A 58 -0.40 -37.75 -18.79
C ALA A 58 -1.91 -37.55 -19.00
N ILE A 59 -2.41 -36.31 -18.91
CA ILE A 59 -3.82 -35.97 -19.12
C ILE A 59 -4.21 -36.24 -20.60
N LEU A 60 -3.38 -35.80 -21.55
CA LEU A 60 -3.64 -35.97 -22.98
C LEU A 60 -3.69 -37.43 -23.38
N VAL A 61 -2.75 -38.26 -22.91
CA VAL A 61 -2.75 -39.71 -23.14
C VAL A 61 -4.00 -40.35 -22.54
N THR A 62 -4.34 -40.03 -21.31
CA THR A 62 -5.54 -40.55 -20.63
C THR A 62 -6.83 -40.23 -21.40
N CYS A 63 -6.99 -38.97 -21.84
CA CYS A 63 -8.15 -38.54 -22.60
C CYS A 63 -8.14 -39.09 -24.04
N ALA A 64 -6.95 -39.31 -24.65
CA ALA A 64 -6.84 -39.96 -25.96
C ALA A 64 -7.34 -41.41 -25.93
N LEU A 65 -6.98 -42.16 -24.90
CA LEU A 65 -7.49 -43.51 -24.66
C LEU A 65 -9.01 -43.53 -24.50
N ALA A 66 -9.54 -42.58 -23.71
CA ALA A 66 -10.98 -42.42 -23.51
C ALA A 66 -11.72 -42.05 -24.80
N SER A 67 -11.14 -41.12 -25.61
CA SER A 67 -11.67 -40.74 -26.91
C SER A 67 -11.67 -41.92 -27.90
N ALA A 68 -10.57 -42.67 -27.99
CA ALA A 68 -10.46 -43.80 -28.87
C ALA A 68 -11.47 -44.90 -28.51
N LEU A 69 -11.66 -45.19 -27.19
CA LEU A 69 -12.63 -46.15 -26.73
C LEU A 69 -14.07 -45.73 -27.05
N ALA A 70 -14.45 -44.50 -26.77
CA ALA A 70 -15.76 -43.96 -27.08
C ALA A 70 -16.07 -43.99 -28.58
N THR A 71 -15.10 -43.57 -29.42
CA THR A 71 -15.24 -43.62 -30.89
C THR A 71 -15.30 -45.03 -31.43
N SER A 72 -14.57 -45.99 -30.85
CA SER A 72 -14.65 -47.39 -31.24
C SER A 72 -16.01 -48.02 -30.92
N MET A 73 -16.58 -47.71 -29.74
CA MET A 73 -17.84 -48.29 -29.28
C MET A 73 -19.08 -47.66 -29.93
N PHE A 74 -19.10 -46.36 -30.05
CA PHE A 74 -20.29 -45.59 -30.48
C PHE A 74 -20.11 -44.82 -31.80
N GLY A 75 -18.87 -44.73 -32.31
CA GLY A 75 -18.52 -43.94 -33.46
C GLY A 75 -18.30 -44.74 -34.75
N VAL A 76 -17.26 -44.37 -35.51
CA VAL A 76 -16.91 -44.92 -36.85
C VAL A 76 -16.15 -46.25 -36.78
N GLY A 77 -16.03 -46.86 -35.60
CA GLY A 77 -15.39 -48.15 -35.40
C GLY A 77 -13.91 -48.08 -35.01
N PRO A 78 -13.29 -49.24 -34.68
CA PRO A 78 -11.97 -49.29 -34.04
C PRO A 78 -10.80 -48.86 -34.96
N ILE A 79 -10.95 -49.00 -36.28
CA ILE A 79 -9.85 -48.68 -37.23
C ILE A 79 -9.58 -47.16 -37.27
N ALA A 80 -10.63 -46.33 -37.34
CA ALA A 80 -10.49 -44.85 -37.39
C ALA A 80 -10.33 -44.22 -36.01
N ALA A 81 -10.73 -44.91 -34.94
CA ALA A 81 -10.80 -44.35 -33.59
C ALA A 81 -9.47 -43.79 -33.06
N PRO A 82 -8.28 -44.42 -33.23
CA PRO A 82 -7.03 -43.83 -32.74
C PRO A 82 -6.66 -42.53 -33.43
N ALA A 83 -6.86 -42.46 -34.77
CA ALA A 83 -6.57 -41.27 -35.55
C ALA A 83 -7.50 -40.11 -35.16
N LEU A 84 -8.81 -40.36 -35.00
CA LEU A 84 -9.78 -39.38 -34.57
C LEU A 84 -9.53 -38.93 -33.13
N ALA A 85 -9.10 -39.83 -32.25
CA ALA A 85 -8.71 -39.45 -30.89
C ALA A 85 -7.54 -38.46 -30.85
N LEU A 86 -6.52 -38.67 -31.71
CA LEU A 86 -5.41 -37.73 -31.86
C LEU A 86 -5.87 -36.35 -32.35
N VAL A 87 -6.80 -36.29 -33.30
CA VAL A 87 -7.38 -35.03 -33.81
C VAL A 87 -8.13 -34.30 -32.66
N ASN A 88 -9.01 -35.01 -31.94
CA ASN A 88 -9.78 -34.43 -30.85
C ASN A 88 -8.90 -33.88 -29.71
N ILE A 89 -7.86 -34.63 -29.35
CA ILE A 89 -6.95 -34.23 -28.26
C ILE A 89 -6.03 -33.10 -28.75
N GLY A 90 -5.56 -33.17 -30.00
CA GLY A 90 -4.75 -32.12 -30.64
C GLY A 90 -5.47 -30.77 -30.70
N GLU A 91 -6.76 -30.77 -31.03
CA GLU A 91 -7.62 -29.58 -31.00
C GLU A 91 -7.66 -28.90 -29.62
N ALA A 92 -7.98 -29.67 -28.61
CA ALA A 92 -8.05 -29.14 -27.23
C ALA A 92 -6.67 -28.68 -26.72
N ALA A 93 -5.60 -29.41 -27.04
CA ALA A 93 -4.23 -29.06 -26.67
C ALA A 93 -3.76 -27.76 -27.38
N LEU A 94 -4.06 -27.63 -28.69
CA LEU A 94 -3.75 -26.42 -29.47
C LEU A 94 -4.50 -25.19 -28.88
N THR A 95 -5.79 -25.35 -28.62
CA THR A 95 -6.61 -24.30 -27.99
C THR A 95 -6.01 -23.87 -26.64
N ALA A 96 -5.72 -24.83 -25.77
CA ALA A 96 -5.12 -24.56 -24.46
C ALA A 96 -3.76 -23.88 -24.56
N TRP A 97 -2.93 -24.27 -25.54
CA TRP A 97 -1.62 -23.67 -25.77
C TRP A 97 -1.73 -22.22 -26.27
N LEU A 98 -2.63 -21.93 -27.21
CA LEU A 98 -2.90 -20.58 -27.71
C LEU A 98 -3.39 -19.66 -26.60
N LEU A 99 -4.34 -20.10 -25.79
CA LEU A 99 -4.89 -19.31 -24.68
C LEU A 99 -3.87 -19.03 -23.58
N ARG A 100 -2.95 -19.95 -23.30
CA ARG A 100 -1.89 -19.75 -22.29
C ARG A 100 -0.75 -18.83 -22.74
N ARG A 101 -0.61 -18.52 -24.02
CA ARG A 101 0.30 -17.48 -24.52
C ARG A 101 -0.22 -16.06 -24.25
N ALA A 102 -1.51 -15.91 -23.96
CA ALA A 102 -2.08 -14.63 -23.58
C ALA A 102 -1.61 -14.24 -22.17
N ARG A 103 -1.09 -13.02 -21.99
CA ARG A 103 -0.62 -12.47 -20.71
C ARG A 103 -1.73 -12.25 -19.67
N SER A 104 -3.00 -12.44 -20.03
CA SER A 104 -4.15 -12.30 -19.12
C SER A 104 -4.26 -13.52 -18.19
N THR A 105 -4.28 -13.28 -16.90
CA THR A 105 -4.27 -14.31 -15.86
C THR A 105 -5.64 -14.94 -15.56
N ASP A 106 -6.74 -14.24 -15.87
CA ASP A 106 -8.08 -14.71 -15.54
C ASP A 106 -8.97 -14.94 -16.76
N PRO A 107 -9.35 -16.22 -17.03
CA PRO A 107 -10.28 -16.56 -18.11
C PRO A 107 -11.64 -15.87 -17.96
N PHE A 108 -12.21 -15.45 -19.08
CA PHE A 108 -13.55 -14.84 -19.19
C PHE A 108 -13.76 -13.54 -18.37
N GLN A 109 -12.68 -12.80 -18.05
CA GLN A 109 -12.76 -11.53 -17.33
C GLN A 109 -12.51 -10.29 -18.21
N SER A 110 -12.12 -10.48 -19.47
CA SER A 110 -11.89 -9.38 -20.40
C SER A 110 -12.37 -9.72 -21.79
N LEU A 111 -12.78 -8.69 -22.54
CA LEU A 111 -13.16 -8.85 -23.95
C LEU A 111 -12.00 -9.37 -24.78
N ASP A 112 -10.76 -8.91 -24.53
CA ASP A 112 -9.56 -9.37 -25.22
C ASP A 112 -9.32 -10.87 -25.05
N TRP A 113 -9.54 -11.38 -23.83
CA TRP A 113 -9.44 -12.81 -23.56
C TRP A 113 -10.54 -13.57 -24.29
N LEU A 114 -11.78 -13.03 -24.29
CA LEU A 114 -12.91 -13.64 -24.98
C LEU A 114 -12.71 -13.70 -26.50
N VAL A 115 -12.20 -12.61 -27.10
CA VAL A 115 -11.86 -12.59 -28.55
C VAL A 115 -10.83 -13.68 -28.88
N ARG A 116 -9.79 -13.83 -28.05
CA ARG A 116 -8.79 -14.90 -28.22
C ARG A 116 -9.40 -16.29 -28.03
N PHE A 117 -10.30 -16.44 -27.04
CA PHE A 117 -11.00 -17.70 -26.81
C PHE A 117 -11.87 -18.07 -28.01
N VAL A 118 -12.68 -17.14 -28.51
CA VAL A 118 -13.49 -17.37 -29.73
C VAL A 118 -12.61 -17.65 -30.95
N GLY A 119 -11.52 -16.91 -31.11
CA GLY A 119 -10.56 -17.14 -32.20
C GLY A 119 -9.86 -18.50 -32.14
N ALA A 120 -9.41 -18.92 -30.95
CA ALA A 120 -8.71 -20.19 -30.76
C ALA A 120 -9.66 -21.39 -30.72
N ALA A 121 -10.71 -21.34 -29.89
CA ALA A 121 -11.64 -22.44 -29.61
C ALA A 121 -12.83 -22.49 -30.56
N GLY A 122 -13.23 -21.33 -31.11
CA GLY A 122 -14.34 -21.23 -32.03
C GLY A 122 -13.97 -21.27 -33.50
N LEU A 123 -12.73 -20.88 -33.88
CA LEU A 123 -12.33 -20.78 -35.26
C LEU A 123 -11.12 -21.65 -35.59
N LEU A 124 -9.94 -21.30 -35.08
CA LEU A 124 -8.67 -21.84 -35.58
C LEU A 124 -8.51 -23.34 -35.30
N ALA A 125 -8.64 -23.78 -34.05
CA ALA A 125 -8.42 -25.18 -33.69
C ALA A 125 -9.51 -26.10 -34.25
N PRO A 126 -10.82 -25.77 -34.18
CA PRO A 126 -11.87 -26.56 -34.82
C PRO A 126 -11.76 -26.60 -36.36
N PHE A 127 -11.30 -25.51 -37.01
CA PHE A 127 -11.08 -25.51 -38.46
C PHE A 127 -9.99 -26.51 -38.87
N LEU A 128 -8.85 -26.51 -38.17
CA LEU A 128 -7.76 -27.45 -38.47
C LEU A 128 -8.16 -28.89 -38.13
N SER A 129 -8.87 -29.09 -37.02
CA SER A 129 -9.35 -30.43 -36.66
C SER A 129 -10.42 -30.96 -37.63
N ALA A 130 -11.28 -30.09 -38.17
CA ALA A 130 -12.28 -30.45 -39.17
C ALA A 130 -11.67 -30.97 -40.49
N LEU A 131 -10.59 -30.33 -40.98
CA LEU A 131 -9.87 -30.80 -42.16
C LEU A 131 -9.35 -32.24 -41.97
N CYS A 132 -8.71 -32.49 -40.81
CA CYS A 132 -8.15 -33.81 -40.52
C CYS A 132 -9.26 -34.84 -40.22
N GLY A 133 -10.23 -34.47 -39.37
CA GLY A 133 -11.32 -35.34 -38.91
C GLY A 133 -12.23 -35.78 -40.08
N ALA A 134 -12.64 -34.82 -40.91
CA ALA A 134 -13.47 -35.11 -42.08
C ALA A 134 -12.77 -36.02 -43.09
N THR A 135 -11.45 -35.85 -43.29
CA THR A 135 -10.64 -36.72 -44.16
C THR A 135 -10.59 -38.14 -43.61
N ILE A 136 -10.36 -38.33 -42.32
CA ILE A 136 -10.36 -39.65 -41.67
C ILE A 136 -11.72 -40.33 -41.80
N VAL A 137 -12.82 -39.58 -41.51
CA VAL A 137 -14.17 -40.13 -41.64
C VAL A 137 -14.53 -40.48 -43.05
N HIS A 138 -14.19 -39.62 -44.02
CA HIS A 138 -14.38 -39.88 -45.48
C HIS A 138 -13.69 -41.19 -45.92
N LEU A 139 -12.42 -41.36 -45.52
CA LEU A 139 -11.65 -42.56 -45.85
C LEU A 139 -12.20 -43.81 -45.16
N ALA A 140 -12.75 -43.69 -43.96
CA ALA A 140 -13.28 -44.82 -43.20
C ALA A 140 -14.70 -45.24 -43.59
N THR A 141 -15.54 -44.30 -44.05
CA THR A 141 -16.99 -44.51 -44.24
C THR A 141 -17.48 -44.25 -45.67
N GLY A 142 -16.66 -43.61 -46.52
CA GLY A 142 -17.08 -43.13 -47.84
C GLY A 142 -18.07 -41.96 -47.83
N GLY A 143 -18.39 -41.40 -46.65
CA GLY A 143 -19.34 -40.29 -46.48
C GLY A 143 -18.85 -38.98 -47.12
N ASP A 144 -19.78 -38.05 -47.43
CA ASP A 144 -19.44 -36.76 -48.02
C ASP A 144 -18.46 -35.95 -47.18
N TRP A 145 -17.34 -35.56 -47.76
CA TRP A 145 -16.28 -34.86 -47.03
C TRP A 145 -16.72 -33.47 -46.58
N THR A 146 -17.42 -32.71 -47.43
CA THR A 146 -17.81 -31.34 -47.16
C THR A 146 -18.83 -31.25 -46.00
N SER A 147 -19.80 -32.15 -46.02
CA SER A 147 -20.82 -32.28 -44.97
C SER A 147 -20.15 -32.68 -43.64
N ASN A 148 -19.22 -33.62 -43.66
CA ASN A 148 -18.49 -34.04 -42.44
C ASN A 148 -17.57 -32.91 -41.95
N ALA A 149 -16.90 -32.16 -42.82
CA ALA A 149 -16.05 -31.04 -42.41
C ALA A 149 -16.86 -29.90 -41.78
N LEU A 150 -17.99 -29.54 -42.39
CA LEU A 150 -18.86 -28.51 -41.82
C LEU A 150 -19.48 -28.96 -40.47
N GLY A 151 -19.99 -30.19 -40.44
CA GLY A 151 -20.55 -30.76 -39.19
C GLY A 151 -19.52 -30.83 -38.06
N TRP A 152 -18.28 -31.26 -38.37
CA TRP A 152 -17.18 -31.28 -37.41
C TRP A 152 -16.85 -29.87 -36.91
N PHE A 153 -16.57 -28.93 -37.83
CA PHE A 153 -16.22 -27.56 -37.51
C PHE A 153 -17.25 -26.91 -36.57
N VAL A 154 -18.52 -26.94 -36.98
CA VAL A 154 -19.60 -26.30 -36.22
C VAL A 154 -19.83 -27.01 -34.86
N GLY A 155 -19.84 -28.34 -34.85
CA GLY A 155 -20.04 -29.13 -33.63
C GLY A 155 -18.95 -28.96 -32.58
N HIS A 156 -17.70 -28.93 -32.99
CA HIS A 156 -16.54 -28.73 -32.12
C HIS A 156 -16.42 -27.28 -31.64
N SER A 157 -16.59 -26.31 -32.55
CA SER A 157 -16.61 -24.88 -32.22
C SER A 157 -17.65 -24.57 -31.13
N LEU A 158 -18.90 -24.91 -31.42
CA LEU A 158 -20.02 -24.58 -30.51
C LEU A 158 -20.01 -25.41 -29.24
N GLY A 159 -19.62 -26.70 -29.34
CA GLY A 159 -19.43 -27.52 -28.14
C GLY A 159 -18.42 -26.89 -27.19
N THR A 160 -17.25 -26.49 -27.73
CA THR A 160 -16.21 -25.89 -26.88
C THR A 160 -16.62 -24.50 -26.37
N LEU A 161 -17.17 -23.62 -27.23
CA LEU A 161 -17.59 -22.26 -26.83
C LEU A 161 -18.70 -22.28 -25.76
N THR A 162 -19.63 -23.23 -25.83
CA THR A 162 -20.76 -23.32 -24.91
C THR A 162 -20.37 -23.93 -23.56
N PHE A 163 -19.61 -25.04 -23.58
CA PHE A 163 -19.37 -25.84 -22.38
C PHE A 163 -18.07 -25.49 -21.66
N ALA A 164 -17.04 -24.97 -22.37
CA ALA A 164 -15.76 -24.66 -21.74
C ALA A 164 -15.81 -23.56 -20.68
N PRO A 165 -16.64 -22.49 -20.79
CA PRO A 165 -16.79 -21.51 -19.71
C PRO A 165 -17.21 -22.14 -18.40
N LEU A 166 -18.26 -22.97 -18.40
CA LEU A 166 -18.73 -23.64 -17.18
C LEU A 166 -17.74 -24.69 -16.69
N ALA A 167 -17.17 -25.52 -17.60
CA ALA A 167 -16.16 -26.52 -17.25
C ALA A 167 -14.93 -25.87 -16.59
N THR A 168 -14.44 -24.76 -17.13
CA THR A 168 -13.33 -24.00 -16.56
C THR A 168 -13.67 -23.45 -15.18
N PHE A 169 -14.87 -22.89 -15.01
CA PHE A 169 -15.34 -22.34 -13.74
C PHE A 169 -15.41 -23.42 -12.64
N LEU A 170 -15.97 -24.59 -12.96
CA LEU A 170 -16.06 -25.73 -12.03
C LEU A 170 -14.69 -26.30 -11.67
N MET A 171 -13.79 -26.46 -12.65
CA MET A 171 -12.47 -27.05 -12.44
C MET A 171 -11.48 -26.12 -11.72
N ARG A 172 -11.65 -24.80 -11.78
CA ARG A 172 -10.87 -23.82 -11.02
C ARG A 172 -11.31 -23.67 -9.57
N ASN A 173 -12.37 -24.36 -9.17
CA ASN A 173 -13.00 -24.20 -7.86
C ASN A 173 -13.53 -22.77 -7.62
N ASP A 174 -13.84 -22.05 -8.70
CA ASP A 174 -14.39 -20.70 -8.64
C ASP A 174 -15.81 -20.71 -8.05
N LEU A 175 -16.50 -21.85 -8.08
CA LEU A 175 -17.82 -22.04 -7.48
C LEU A 175 -17.79 -21.89 -5.95
N SER A 176 -16.76 -22.46 -5.29
CA SER A 176 -16.64 -22.32 -3.83
C SER A 176 -16.32 -20.88 -3.43
N ARG A 177 -15.46 -20.20 -4.18
CA ARG A 177 -15.18 -18.76 -3.99
C ARG A 177 -16.43 -17.92 -4.21
N TRP A 178 -17.11 -18.14 -5.34
CA TRP A 178 -18.36 -17.46 -5.64
C TRP A 178 -19.41 -17.66 -4.53
N ARG A 179 -19.55 -18.89 -4.02
CA ARG A 179 -20.51 -19.20 -2.95
C ARG A 179 -20.12 -18.57 -1.61
N SER A 180 -18.82 -18.48 -1.28
CA SER A 180 -18.34 -17.85 -0.04
C SER A 180 -18.49 -16.32 -0.07
N GLU A 181 -18.29 -15.69 -1.24
CA GLU A 181 -18.45 -14.25 -1.43
C GLU A 181 -19.92 -13.82 -1.54
N ALA A 182 -20.78 -14.69 -2.06
CA ALA A 182 -22.17 -14.38 -2.44
C ALA A 182 -23.19 -14.43 -1.29
N GLY A 183 -22.89 -15.14 -0.20
CA GLY A 183 -23.84 -15.35 0.89
C GLY A 183 -25.09 -16.16 0.51
N SER A 184 -25.96 -16.45 1.50
CA SER A 184 -27.16 -17.29 1.30
C SER A 184 -28.24 -16.66 0.39
N HIS A 185 -28.37 -15.34 0.42
CA HIS A 185 -29.33 -14.60 -0.41
C HIS A 185 -29.01 -14.72 -1.91
N HIS A 186 -27.75 -14.57 -2.25
CA HIS A 186 -27.31 -14.63 -3.65
C HIS A 186 -27.40 -16.06 -4.23
N THR A 187 -27.22 -17.08 -3.40
CA THR A 187 -27.40 -18.47 -3.81
C THR A 187 -28.86 -18.79 -4.12
N ARG A 188 -29.81 -18.31 -3.31
CA ARG A 188 -31.27 -18.47 -3.57
C ARG A 188 -31.67 -17.76 -4.86
N GLU A 189 -31.23 -16.51 -5.05
CA GLU A 189 -31.47 -15.74 -6.28
C GLU A 189 -30.95 -16.48 -7.52
N THR A 190 -29.75 -17.06 -7.44
CA THR A 190 -29.15 -17.84 -8.53
C THR A 190 -30.00 -19.06 -8.89
N VAL A 191 -30.45 -19.82 -7.90
CA VAL A 191 -31.32 -20.99 -8.11
C VAL A 191 -32.62 -20.57 -8.76
N LEU A 192 -33.24 -19.48 -8.29
CA LEU A 192 -34.50 -18.97 -8.86
C LEU A 192 -34.33 -18.52 -10.32
N LEU A 193 -33.26 -17.78 -10.62
CA LEU A 193 -32.98 -17.29 -11.97
C LEU A 193 -32.62 -18.42 -12.95
N LEU A 194 -31.81 -19.38 -12.52
CA LEU A 194 -31.52 -20.58 -13.33
C LEU A 194 -32.78 -21.45 -13.50
N GLY A 195 -33.61 -21.54 -12.46
CA GLY A 195 -34.96 -22.16 -12.54
C GLY A 195 -35.86 -21.49 -13.57
N LEU A 196 -35.82 -20.16 -13.63
CA LEU A 196 -36.57 -19.40 -14.64
C LEU A 196 -36.05 -19.66 -16.07
N VAL A 197 -34.71 -19.72 -16.24
CA VAL A 197 -34.07 -20.13 -17.52
C VAL A 197 -34.49 -21.55 -17.90
N LEU A 198 -34.51 -22.48 -16.95
CA LEU A 198 -34.95 -23.85 -17.16
C LEU A 198 -36.41 -23.90 -17.62
N ILE A 199 -37.31 -23.27 -16.88
CA ILE A 199 -38.76 -23.27 -17.16
C ILE A 199 -39.05 -22.64 -18.54
N THR A 200 -38.41 -21.50 -18.85
CA THR A 200 -38.62 -20.85 -20.14
C THR A 200 -38.04 -21.67 -21.30
N SER A 201 -36.86 -22.29 -21.10
CA SER A 201 -36.26 -23.17 -22.12
C SER A 201 -37.14 -24.42 -22.37
N VAL A 202 -37.61 -25.10 -21.32
CA VAL A 202 -38.51 -26.25 -21.45
C VAL A 202 -39.84 -25.82 -22.08
N GLY A 203 -40.42 -24.70 -21.65
CA GLY A 203 -41.68 -24.18 -22.19
C GLY A 203 -41.59 -23.83 -23.67
N VAL A 204 -40.47 -23.28 -24.12
CA VAL A 204 -40.24 -22.94 -25.54
C VAL A 204 -39.89 -24.16 -26.37
N PHE A 205 -38.92 -24.95 -25.96
CA PHE A 205 -38.46 -26.10 -26.74
C PHE A 205 -39.32 -27.37 -26.58
N GLY A 206 -40.15 -27.43 -25.55
CA GLY A 206 -41.10 -28.54 -25.34
C GLY A 206 -42.40 -28.43 -26.16
N GLN A 207 -42.63 -27.32 -26.89
CA GLN A 207 -43.84 -27.11 -27.71
C GLN A 207 -43.47 -26.89 -29.18
N SER A 208 -44.32 -27.35 -30.11
CA SER A 208 -44.13 -27.24 -31.55
C SER A 208 -45.29 -26.42 -32.21
N ARG A 209 -45.75 -25.34 -31.51
CA ARG A 209 -46.84 -24.50 -32.01
C ARG A 209 -46.38 -23.11 -32.46
N THR A 210 -45.47 -22.51 -31.68
CA THR A 210 -45.04 -21.12 -31.91
C THR A 210 -43.51 -20.99 -31.90
N PRO A 211 -42.88 -20.20 -32.80
CA PRO A 211 -41.43 -20.04 -32.88
C PRO A 211 -40.87 -18.99 -31.92
N LEU A 212 -41.07 -19.15 -30.60
CA LEU A 212 -40.67 -18.21 -29.55
C LEU A 212 -39.20 -18.34 -29.11
N LEU A 213 -38.24 -18.55 -30.05
CA LEU A 213 -36.84 -18.79 -29.77
C LEU A 213 -36.14 -17.68 -28.98
N PHE A 214 -36.63 -16.43 -29.03
CA PHE A 214 -36.06 -15.30 -28.29
C PHE A 214 -36.38 -15.31 -26.79
N LEU A 215 -37.43 -16.00 -26.36
CA LEU A 215 -37.96 -15.92 -25.00
C LEU A 215 -36.96 -16.39 -23.93
N PRO A 216 -36.16 -17.47 -24.09
CA PRO A 216 -35.14 -17.88 -23.13
C PRO A 216 -34.02 -16.86 -22.95
N LEU A 217 -33.76 -15.98 -23.95
CA LEU A 217 -32.72 -14.96 -23.85
C LEU A 217 -33.00 -13.95 -22.73
N LEU A 218 -34.28 -13.63 -22.46
CA LEU A 218 -34.62 -12.65 -21.45
C LEU A 218 -34.16 -13.05 -20.05
N PRO A 219 -34.55 -14.23 -19.50
CA PRO A 219 -34.03 -14.68 -18.21
C PRO A 219 -32.53 -14.97 -18.22
N MET A 220 -31.91 -15.35 -19.35
CA MET A 220 -30.48 -15.54 -19.47
C MET A 220 -29.71 -14.22 -19.32
N ILE A 221 -30.20 -13.15 -19.96
CA ILE A 221 -29.63 -11.80 -19.79
C ILE A 221 -29.77 -11.35 -18.33
N LEU A 222 -30.95 -11.49 -17.74
CA LEU A 222 -31.18 -11.15 -16.33
C LEU A 222 -30.26 -11.94 -15.40
N THR A 223 -30.11 -13.26 -15.63
CA THR A 223 -29.19 -14.12 -14.88
C THR A 223 -27.73 -13.67 -15.03
N THR A 224 -27.35 -13.22 -16.24
CA THR A 224 -25.99 -12.69 -16.51
C THR A 224 -25.75 -11.42 -15.71
N PHE A 225 -26.68 -10.48 -15.66
CA PHE A 225 -26.55 -9.24 -14.90
C PHE A 225 -26.50 -9.47 -13.38
N ARG A 226 -27.33 -10.40 -12.86
CA ARG A 226 -27.46 -10.62 -11.42
C ARG A 226 -26.43 -11.61 -10.86
N VAL A 227 -26.09 -12.66 -11.60
CA VAL A 227 -25.23 -13.77 -11.15
C VAL A 227 -23.82 -13.72 -11.78
N GLY A 228 -23.68 -12.95 -12.86
CA GLY A 228 -22.42 -12.79 -13.56
C GLY A 228 -22.03 -14.01 -14.39
N ARG A 229 -20.70 -14.26 -14.51
CA ARG A 229 -20.12 -15.29 -15.38
C ARG A 229 -20.64 -16.71 -15.13
N PHE A 230 -20.86 -17.09 -13.88
CA PHE A 230 -21.42 -18.40 -13.56
C PHE A 230 -22.84 -18.54 -14.08
N GLY A 231 -23.69 -17.55 -13.84
CA GLY A 231 -25.05 -17.53 -14.34
C GLY A 231 -25.13 -17.57 -15.85
N ALA A 232 -24.30 -16.79 -16.55
CA ALA A 232 -24.17 -16.80 -18.01
C ALA A 232 -23.78 -18.19 -18.53
N ALA A 233 -22.72 -18.80 -17.99
CA ALA A 233 -22.24 -20.10 -18.43
C ALA A 233 -23.24 -21.22 -18.14
N ALA A 234 -23.86 -21.23 -16.96
CA ALA A 234 -24.87 -22.23 -16.59
C ALA A 234 -26.13 -22.10 -17.45
N SER A 235 -26.57 -20.88 -17.74
CA SER A 235 -27.74 -20.62 -18.60
C SER A 235 -27.50 -21.12 -20.04
N LEU A 236 -26.30 -20.89 -20.58
CA LEU A 236 -25.93 -21.39 -21.93
C LEU A 236 -25.93 -22.92 -21.98
N VAL A 237 -25.41 -23.59 -20.96
CA VAL A 237 -25.43 -25.05 -20.88
C VAL A 237 -26.84 -25.59 -20.75
N LEU A 238 -27.69 -24.97 -19.91
CA LEU A 238 -29.10 -25.36 -19.79
C LEU A 238 -29.81 -25.24 -21.15
N LEU A 239 -29.63 -24.11 -21.84
CA LEU A 239 -30.22 -23.90 -23.17
C LEU A 239 -29.74 -24.95 -24.18
N ALA A 240 -28.41 -25.23 -24.20
CA ALA A 240 -27.81 -26.18 -25.14
C ALA A 240 -28.34 -27.61 -24.92
N VAL A 241 -28.45 -28.05 -23.67
CA VAL A 241 -28.93 -29.39 -23.32
C VAL A 241 -30.43 -29.54 -23.64
N ILE A 242 -31.26 -28.57 -23.20
CA ILE A 242 -32.71 -28.64 -23.42
C ILE A 242 -33.06 -28.45 -24.88
N GLY A 243 -32.55 -27.36 -25.50
CA GLY A 243 -32.85 -27.04 -26.88
C GLY A 243 -32.31 -28.06 -27.87
N GLY A 244 -31.05 -28.54 -27.64
CA GLY A 244 -30.43 -29.61 -28.41
C GLY A 244 -31.20 -30.93 -28.29
N GLY A 245 -31.50 -31.35 -27.05
CA GLY A 245 -32.26 -32.58 -26.77
C GLY A 245 -33.63 -32.57 -27.42
N CYS A 246 -34.40 -31.51 -27.26
CA CYS A 246 -35.72 -31.36 -27.90
C CYS A 246 -35.61 -31.35 -29.45
N THR A 247 -34.61 -30.67 -30.02
CA THR A 247 -34.42 -30.64 -31.47
C THR A 247 -34.09 -32.04 -32.03
N VAL A 248 -33.25 -32.81 -31.33
CA VAL A 248 -32.92 -34.20 -31.69
C VAL A 248 -34.17 -35.09 -31.61
N ALA A 249 -34.98 -34.91 -30.56
CA ALA A 249 -36.26 -35.62 -30.39
C ALA A 249 -37.36 -35.20 -31.40
N GLY A 250 -37.10 -34.22 -32.25
CA GLY A 250 -38.06 -33.73 -33.25
C GLY A 250 -39.18 -32.89 -32.64
N VAL A 251 -38.99 -32.36 -31.43
CA VAL A 251 -39.90 -31.50 -30.73
C VAL A 251 -39.35 -30.07 -30.68
N GLY A 252 -40.27 -29.10 -30.53
CA GLY A 252 -39.89 -27.70 -30.37
C GLY A 252 -40.09 -26.82 -31.61
N PRO A 253 -39.88 -25.52 -31.48
CA PRO A 253 -40.13 -24.57 -32.58
C PRO A 253 -39.25 -24.81 -33.81
N ILE A 254 -38.07 -25.40 -33.66
CA ILE A 254 -37.20 -25.75 -34.77
C ILE A 254 -37.72 -26.97 -35.55
N ALA A 255 -38.50 -27.84 -34.89
CA ALA A 255 -39.18 -28.95 -35.59
C ALA A 255 -40.18 -28.50 -36.65
N LEU A 256 -40.70 -27.26 -36.52
CA LEU A 256 -41.60 -26.64 -37.52
C LEU A 256 -40.91 -26.31 -38.86
N MET A 257 -39.59 -26.26 -38.88
CA MET A 257 -38.83 -25.99 -40.13
C MET A 257 -38.92 -27.19 -41.04
N PRO A 258 -39.06 -26.94 -42.37
CA PRO A 258 -38.96 -28.01 -43.34
C PRO A 258 -37.51 -28.54 -43.41
N GLY A 259 -37.32 -29.82 -43.66
CA GLY A 259 -36.02 -30.42 -43.83
C GLY A 259 -35.74 -31.59 -42.88
N VAL A 260 -34.58 -32.22 -43.13
CA VAL A 260 -34.10 -33.38 -42.36
C VAL A 260 -33.58 -32.95 -40.98
N THR A 261 -33.55 -33.87 -40.02
CA THR A 261 -33.08 -33.60 -38.62
C THR A 261 -31.72 -32.94 -38.53
N GLY A 262 -30.81 -33.26 -39.47
CA GLY A 262 -29.48 -32.61 -39.51
C GLY A 262 -29.53 -31.11 -39.79
N ALA A 263 -30.39 -30.67 -40.74
CA ALA A 263 -30.56 -29.23 -41.04
C ALA A 263 -31.20 -28.48 -39.86
N LYS A 264 -32.16 -29.10 -39.16
CA LYS A 264 -32.80 -28.55 -37.96
C LYS A 264 -31.80 -28.37 -36.81
N LEU A 265 -30.95 -29.37 -36.62
CA LEU A 265 -29.90 -29.29 -35.60
C LEU A 265 -28.82 -28.25 -35.94
N GLN A 266 -28.49 -28.11 -37.24
CA GLN A 266 -27.62 -27.06 -37.71
C GLN A 266 -28.19 -25.65 -37.44
N PHE A 267 -29.47 -25.45 -37.66
CA PHE A 267 -30.14 -24.19 -37.33
C PHE A 267 -30.10 -23.91 -35.80
N PHE A 268 -30.36 -24.95 -34.97
CA PHE A 268 -30.19 -24.82 -33.51
C PHE A 268 -28.77 -24.41 -33.15
N GLN A 269 -27.77 -24.95 -33.80
CA GLN A 269 -26.36 -24.59 -33.58
C GLN A 269 -26.10 -23.11 -33.92
N PHE A 270 -26.64 -22.57 -35.01
CA PHE A 270 -26.55 -21.14 -35.32
C PHE A 270 -27.25 -20.26 -34.27
N TYR A 271 -28.45 -20.66 -33.79
CA TYR A 271 -29.14 -19.99 -32.73
C TYR A 271 -28.30 -19.98 -31.41
N LEU A 272 -27.69 -21.14 -31.09
CA LEU A 272 -26.81 -21.27 -29.92
C LEU A 272 -25.54 -20.40 -30.08
N ALA A 273 -24.94 -20.35 -31.28
CA ALA A 273 -23.80 -19.49 -31.57
C ALA A 273 -24.13 -18.01 -31.33
N ALA A 274 -25.25 -17.53 -31.86
CA ALA A 274 -25.70 -16.16 -31.66
C ALA A 274 -25.93 -15.85 -30.17
N THR A 275 -26.51 -16.81 -29.43
CA THR A 275 -26.73 -16.68 -27.99
C THR A 275 -25.40 -16.61 -27.21
N VAL A 276 -24.44 -17.50 -27.51
CA VAL A 276 -23.11 -17.51 -26.88
C VAL A 276 -22.38 -16.19 -27.14
N LEU A 277 -22.35 -15.72 -28.40
CA LEU A 277 -21.70 -14.48 -28.80
C LEU A 277 -22.39 -13.23 -28.25
N THR A 278 -23.63 -13.33 -27.83
CA THR A 278 -24.35 -12.24 -27.15
C THR A 278 -24.09 -12.26 -25.63
N ILE A 279 -24.19 -13.40 -24.99
CA ILE A 279 -24.16 -13.53 -23.52
C ILE A 279 -22.76 -13.44 -22.95
N LEU A 280 -21.74 -14.09 -23.59
CA LEU A 280 -20.39 -14.12 -23.04
C LEU A 280 -19.69 -12.75 -23.02
N PRO A 281 -19.79 -11.89 -24.06
CA PRO A 281 -19.23 -10.54 -24.00
C PRO A 281 -19.84 -9.68 -22.88
N VAL A 282 -21.17 -9.76 -22.70
CA VAL A 282 -21.84 -9.04 -21.61
C VAL A 282 -21.34 -9.51 -20.25
N ALA A 283 -21.21 -10.82 -20.04
CA ALA A 283 -20.68 -11.38 -18.80
C ALA A 283 -19.22 -10.97 -18.53
N ALA A 284 -18.40 -10.90 -19.59
CA ALA A 284 -17.00 -10.48 -19.49
C ALA A 284 -16.86 -8.98 -19.17
N ASP A 285 -17.65 -8.11 -19.82
CA ASP A 285 -17.65 -6.66 -19.54
C ASP A 285 -18.11 -6.36 -18.12
N LEU A 286 -19.19 -6.99 -17.66
CA LEU A 286 -19.68 -6.86 -16.29
C LEU A 286 -18.61 -7.30 -15.26
N ALA A 287 -17.93 -8.41 -15.51
CA ALA A 287 -16.87 -8.89 -14.64
C ALA A 287 -15.71 -7.89 -14.55
N ARG A 288 -15.29 -7.31 -15.68
CA ARG A 288 -14.25 -6.28 -15.75
C ARG A 288 -14.65 -5.02 -14.99
N ARG A 289 -15.87 -4.52 -15.23
CA ARG A 289 -16.37 -3.33 -14.52
C ARG A 289 -16.37 -3.55 -13.00
N ASN A 290 -16.89 -4.69 -12.54
CA ASN A 290 -16.91 -5.02 -11.12
C ASN A 290 -15.51 -5.12 -10.53
N GLN A 291 -14.54 -5.65 -11.26
CA GLN A 291 -13.14 -5.70 -10.84
C GLN A 291 -12.53 -4.30 -10.71
N LEU A 292 -12.76 -3.42 -11.69
CA LEU A 292 -12.29 -2.03 -11.66
C LEU A 292 -12.91 -1.24 -10.50
N PHE A 293 -14.22 -1.40 -10.27
CA PHE A 293 -14.89 -0.75 -9.13
C PHE A 293 -14.34 -1.22 -7.79
N ARG A 294 -14.09 -2.54 -7.62
CA ARG A 294 -13.45 -3.06 -6.40
C ARG A 294 -12.05 -2.51 -6.23
N ALA A 295 -11.23 -2.53 -7.26
CA ALA A 295 -9.86 -2.00 -7.21
C ALA A 295 -9.83 -0.50 -6.87
N LEU A 296 -10.74 0.29 -7.45
CA LEU A 296 -10.89 1.71 -7.14
C LEU A 296 -11.28 1.93 -5.67
N ARG A 297 -12.30 1.19 -5.21
CA ARG A 297 -12.78 1.28 -3.82
C ARG A 297 -11.70 0.86 -2.80
N ASP A 298 -10.96 -0.22 -3.11
CA ASP A 298 -9.87 -0.69 -2.25
C ASP A 298 -8.69 0.31 -2.23
N SER A 299 -8.44 0.97 -3.37
CA SER A 299 -7.45 2.05 -3.46
C SER A 299 -7.88 3.27 -2.66
N GLU A 300 -9.13 3.71 -2.83
CA GLU A 300 -9.69 4.83 -2.06
C GLU A 300 -9.67 4.56 -0.55
N ALA A 301 -10.10 3.36 -0.13
CA ALA A 301 -10.07 2.95 1.28
C ALA A 301 -8.64 2.94 1.85
N ARG A 302 -7.65 2.49 1.08
CA ARG A 302 -6.23 2.55 1.46
C ARG A 302 -5.73 3.97 1.62
N TYR A 303 -6.01 4.85 0.66
CA TYR A 303 -5.61 6.26 0.76
C TYR A 303 -6.27 6.96 1.94
N ARG A 304 -7.55 6.69 2.16
CA ARG A 304 -8.28 7.23 3.32
C ARG A 304 -7.66 6.75 4.64
N LEU A 305 -7.37 5.45 4.76
CA LEU A 305 -6.72 4.89 5.95
C LEU A 305 -5.36 5.53 6.22
N LEU A 306 -4.52 5.70 5.20
CA LEU A 306 -3.22 6.35 5.33
C LEU A 306 -3.36 7.81 5.81
N ALA A 307 -4.33 8.54 5.27
CA ALA A 307 -4.59 9.91 5.69
C ALA A 307 -5.17 10.00 7.12
N GLU A 308 -6.00 9.03 7.54
CA GLU A 308 -6.63 9.00 8.87
C GLU A 308 -5.68 8.51 9.97
N THR A 309 -4.70 7.64 9.64
CA THR A 309 -3.74 7.10 10.61
C THR A 309 -2.45 7.90 10.71
N SER A 310 -2.23 8.86 9.81
CA SER A 310 -1.07 9.76 9.87
C SER A 310 -1.16 10.66 11.11
N THR A 311 -0.06 10.79 11.86
CA THR A 311 0.09 11.78 12.93
C THR A 311 0.31 13.19 12.35
N ASP A 312 0.89 13.27 11.13
CA ASP A 312 1.05 14.53 10.42
C ASP A 312 -0.29 14.93 9.77
N ILE A 313 -0.57 16.22 9.70
CA ILE A 313 -1.73 16.73 8.99
C ILE A 313 -1.44 16.74 7.49
N ILE A 314 -2.30 16.11 6.72
CA ILE A 314 -2.29 16.20 5.26
C ILE A 314 -3.30 17.27 4.85
N LEU A 315 -2.84 18.26 4.13
CA LEU A 315 -3.60 19.44 3.73
C LEU A 315 -3.56 19.60 2.21
N ASN A 316 -4.71 19.78 1.58
CA ASN A 316 -4.83 20.14 0.17
C ASN A 316 -5.49 21.51 0.07
N LEU A 317 -4.81 22.42 -0.59
CA LEU A 317 -5.24 23.79 -0.81
C LEU A 317 -5.52 24.03 -2.31
N ASP A 318 -6.48 24.88 -2.61
CA ASP A 318 -6.58 25.48 -3.93
C ASP A 318 -5.47 26.52 -4.17
N PRO A 319 -5.32 27.06 -5.40
CA PRO A 319 -4.32 28.10 -5.68
C PRO A 319 -4.46 29.38 -4.84
N ASP A 320 -5.65 29.68 -4.32
CA ASP A 320 -5.94 30.86 -3.49
C ASP A 320 -5.68 30.59 -1.99
N GLY A 321 -5.25 29.37 -1.64
CA GLY A 321 -4.95 28.95 -0.27
C GLY A 321 -6.15 28.52 0.56
N CYS A 322 -7.32 28.28 -0.07
CA CYS A 322 -8.49 27.70 0.61
C CYS A 322 -8.37 26.18 0.73
N ILE A 323 -8.79 25.66 1.86
CA ILE A 323 -8.68 24.25 2.22
C ILE A 323 -9.71 23.42 1.44
N ARG A 324 -9.25 22.56 0.51
CA ARG A 324 -10.09 21.56 -0.18
C ARG A 324 -10.21 20.27 0.64
N PHE A 325 -9.13 19.90 1.33
CA PHE A 325 -9.07 18.70 2.18
C PHE A 325 -8.10 18.93 3.32
N ILE A 326 -8.45 18.41 4.49
CA ILE A 326 -7.57 18.32 5.66
C ILE A 326 -7.81 16.99 6.36
N SER A 327 -6.72 16.29 6.73
CA SER A 327 -6.82 15.00 7.41
C SER A 327 -7.39 15.14 8.82
N PRO A 328 -8.03 14.09 9.37
CA PRO A 328 -8.58 14.09 10.73
C PRO A 328 -7.57 14.36 11.83
N SER A 329 -6.26 14.23 11.55
CA SER A 329 -5.15 14.56 12.48
C SER A 329 -5.22 16.00 13.01
N ILE A 330 -5.88 16.91 12.30
CA ILE A 330 -6.12 18.29 12.76
C ILE A 330 -6.90 18.35 14.08
N ARG A 331 -7.73 17.33 14.40
CA ARG A 331 -8.44 17.27 15.67
C ARG A 331 -7.48 17.24 16.86
N GLN A 332 -6.41 16.46 16.73
CA GLN A 332 -5.42 16.28 17.82
C GLN A 332 -4.50 17.49 17.93
N LEU A 333 -4.03 18.03 16.80
CA LEU A 333 -3.06 19.12 16.80
C LEU A 333 -3.72 20.50 16.92
N GLY A 334 -4.81 20.73 16.18
CA GLY A 334 -5.46 22.04 16.09
C GLY A 334 -6.79 22.17 16.83
N GLY A 335 -7.41 21.05 17.25
CA GLY A 335 -8.70 21.04 17.94
C GLY A 335 -9.89 21.41 17.03
N TYR A 336 -9.76 21.31 15.72
CA TYR A 336 -10.82 21.60 14.75
C TYR A 336 -11.40 20.32 14.19
N GLU A 337 -12.70 20.32 13.88
CA GLU A 337 -13.27 19.35 12.96
C GLU A 337 -12.88 19.70 11.52
N PRO A 338 -12.48 18.71 10.69
CA PRO A 338 -12.14 18.96 9.28
C PRO A 338 -13.21 19.75 8.52
N SER A 339 -14.49 19.46 8.76
CA SER A 339 -15.61 20.16 8.12
C SER A 339 -15.73 21.64 8.47
N GLU A 340 -15.16 22.09 9.59
CA GLU A 340 -15.16 23.50 9.99
C GLU A 340 -14.12 24.32 9.19
N LEU A 341 -13.13 23.63 8.61
CA LEU A 341 -12.00 24.24 7.92
C LEU A 341 -12.10 24.19 6.39
N ILE A 342 -12.81 23.20 5.85
CA ILE A 342 -13.00 23.07 4.39
C ILE A 342 -13.67 24.34 3.84
N GLY A 343 -13.10 24.89 2.76
CA GLY A 343 -13.52 26.14 2.12
C GLY A 343 -13.00 27.41 2.80
N ARG A 344 -12.30 27.33 3.95
CA ARG A 344 -11.67 28.47 4.59
C ARG A 344 -10.22 28.62 4.13
N ASN A 345 -9.70 29.84 4.17
CA ASN A 345 -8.28 30.07 3.91
C ASN A 345 -7.42 29.53 5.06
N ALA A 346 -6.37 28.77 4.72
CA ALA A 346 -5.48 28.13 5.68
C ALA A 346 -4.71 29.11 6.60
N ALA A 347 -4.64 30.39 6.25
CA ALA A 347 -4.02 31.44 7.07
C ALA A 347 -4.64 31.59 8.47
N ILE A 348 -5.87 31.08 8.71
CA ILE A 348 -6.48 31.07 10.05
C ILE A 348 -5.74 30.18 11.03
N LEU A 349 -5.00 29.16 10.53
CA LEU A 349 -4.20 28.22 11.32
C LEU A 349 -2.79 28.74 11.59
N VAL A 350 -2.45 29.95 11.16
CA VAL A 350 -1.10 30.54 11.22
C VAL A 350 -1.08 31.72 12.19
N ALA A 351 -0.09 31.73 13.09
CA ALA A 351 0.11 32.85 14.01
C ALA A 351 0.33 34.17 13.24
N PRO A 352 -0.23 35.30 13.73
CA PRO A 352 -0.22 36.57 12.99
C PRO A 352 1.16 36.99 12.48
N GLY A 353 2.19 36.82 13.29
CA GLY A 353 3.57 37.20 12.92
C GLY A 353 4.20 36.37 11.79
N TYR A 354 3.62 35.20 11.46
CA TYR A 354 4.15 34.30 10.41
C TYR A 354 3.31 34.30 9.14
N ARG A 355 2.15 34.96 9.11
CA ARG A 355 1.23 34.95 7.95
C ARG A 355 1.89 35.43 6.67
N ALA A 356 2.71 36.47 6.74
CA ALA A 356 3.42 37.01 5.57
C ALA A 356 4.44 35.98 5.02
N ALA A 357 5.18 35.33 5.89
CA ALA A 357 6.15 34.28 5.50
C ALA A 357 5.45 33.06 4.87
N VAL A 358 4.34 32.61 5.46
CA VAL A 358 3.54 31.51 4.92
C VAL A 358 2.92 31.87 3.57
N ALA A 359 2.39 33.10 3.39
CA ALA A 359 1.88 33.58 2.10
C ALA A 359 2.97 33.63 1.03
N ALA A 360 4.18 34.08 1.38
CA ALA A 360 5.33 34.08 0.47
C ALA A 360 5.75 32.66 0.08
N SER A 361 5.76 31.73 1.05
CA SER A 361 6.03 30.30 0.83
C SER A 361 4.98 29.66 -0.07
N HIS A 362 3.69 29.95 0.13
CA HIS A 362 2.60 29.51 -0.72
C HIS A 362 2.81 29.96 -2.18
N ALA A 363 3.07 31.23 -2.38
CA ALA A 363 3.36 31.77 -3.71
C ALA A 363 4.63 31.17 -4.34
N ALA A 364 5.65 30.88 -3.55
CA ALA A 364 6.86 30.18 -4.01
C ALA A 364 6.55 28.74 -4.44
N THR A 365 5.72 28.03 -3.68
CA THR A 365 5.30 26.65 -3.99
C THR A 365 4.55 26.57 -5.32
N LEU A 366 3.62 27.50 -5.59
CA LEU A 366 2.88 27.56 -6.87
C LEU A 366 3.83 27.77 -8.07
N ARG A 367 4.92 28.54 -7.88
CA ARG A 367 5.93 28.81 -8.92
C ARG A 367 7.00 27.73 -9.06
N ALA A 368 7.15 26.87 -8.06
CA ALA A 368 8.26 25.89 -8.00
C ALA A 368 8.10 24.70 -8.95
N GLY A 369 7.05 24.62 -9.78
CA GLY A 369 6.87 23.59 -10.80
C GLY A 369 6.86 22.15 -10.22
N GLY A 370 6.33 21.99 -9.00
CA GLY A 370 6.25 20.68 -8.33
C GLY A 370 7.47 20.32 -7.46
N GLN A 371 8.47 21.19 -7.30
CA GLN A 371 9.51 21.01 -6.30
C GLN A 371 8.98 21.30 -4.89
N PRO A 372 9.41 20.55 -3.86
CA PRO A 372 8.93 20.76 -2.50
C PRO A 372 9.51 22.06 -1.91
N VAL A 373 8.67 22.81 -1.20
CA VAL A 373 9.06 23.99 -0.42
C VAL A 373 8.79 23.68 1.05
N SER A 374 9.75 23.97 1.93
CA SER A 374 9.65 23.73 3.37
C SER A 374 9.69 25.04 4.14
N LEU A 375 8.91 25.14 5.22
CA LEU A 375 8.86 26.29 6.11
C LEU A 375 8.54 25.85 7.54
N GLU A 376 9.27 26.44 8.52
CA GLU A 376 8.95 26.34 9.94
C GLU A 376 8.27 27.62 10.41
N TYR A 377 7.16 27.51 11.16
CA TYR A 377 6.40 28.64 11.66
C TYR A 377 5.55 28.26 12.88
N LEU A 378 5.00 29.25 13.59
CA LEU A 378 4.05 29.02 14.66
C LEU A 378 2.63 28.87 14.09
N GLY A 379 2.04 27.70 14.29
CA GLY A 379 0.62 27.41 14.07
C GLY A 379 -0.22 27.86 15.26
N VAL A 380 -1.53 28.06 15.03
CA VAL A 380 -2.52 28.43 16.05
C VAL A 380 -3.62 27.40 16.10
N ALA A 381 -3.82 26.79 17.25
CA ALA A 381 -4.95 25.89 17.53
C ALA A 381 -6.25 26.69 17.81
N ARG A 382 -7.40 26.02 17.81
CA ARG A 382 -8.72 26.60 18.10
C ARG A 382 -8.77 27.30 19.47
N THR A 383 -8.02 26.81 20.45
CA THR A 383 -7.90 27.38 21.79
C THR A 383 -7.06 28.65 21.87
N GLY A 384 -6.41 29.04 20.78
CA GLY A 384 -5.44 30.14 20.75
C GLY A 384 -4.02 29.72 21.16
N THR A 385 -3.80 28.47 21.56
CA THR A 385 -2.45 27.97 21.85
C THR A 385 -1.63 27.86 20.57
N THR A 386 -0.32 28.12 20.67
CA THR A 386 0.60 28.06 19.53
C THR A 386 1.49 26.81 19.65
N CYS A 387 1.83 26.22 18.52
CA CYS A 387 2.77 25.12 18.40
C CYS A 387 3.72 25.37 17.21
N TRP A 388 4.96 24.88 17.32
CA TRP A 388 5.91 24.92 16.20
C TRP A 388 5.52 23.90 15.14
N ILE A 389 5.36 24.39 13.92
CA ILE A 389 4.94 23.61 12.75
C ILE A 389 6.05 23.61 11.71
N GLU A 390 6.34 22.46 11.14
CA GLU A 390 7.10 22.28 9.90
C GLU A 390 6.14 21.87 8.79
N THR A 391 6.15 22.60 7.68
CA THR A 391 5.31 22.30 6.51
C THR A 391 6.19 21.97 5.33
N HIS A 392 5.89 20.84 4.66
CA HIS A 392 6.42 20.46 3.36
C HIS A 392 5.31 20.56 2.33
N ALA A 393 5.39 21.56 1.46
CA ALA A 393 4.36 21.89 0.49
C ALA A 393 4.86 21.62 -0.95
N ARG A 394 3.97 21.10 -1.79
CA ARG A 394 4.24 20.84 -3.21
C ARG A 394 3.04 21.19 -4.06
N ALA A 395 3.26 21.86 -5.20
CA ALA A 395 2.22 22.14 -6.17
C ALA A 395 1.73 20.84 -6.84
N ILE A 396 0.42 20.73 -7.02
CA ILE A 396 -0.25 19.71 -7.82
C ILE A 396 -0.37 20.28 -9.23
N VAL A 397 0.29 19.60 -10.19
CA VAL A 397 0.28 20.01 -11.59
C VAL A 397 -0.58 19.02 -12.37
N THR A 398 -1.50 19.51 -13.17
CA THR A 398 -2.35 18.70 -14.06
C THR A 398 -1.54 18.15 -15.24
N ASP A 399 -2.10 17.20 -15.97
CA ASP A 399 -1.50 16.66 -17.21
C ASP A 399 -1.31 17.75 -18.29
N THR A 400 -2.02 18.86 -18.19
CA THR A 400 -1.90 20.03 -19.08
C THR A 400 -0.80 21.00 -18.65
N GLY A 401 -0.14 20.78 -17.49
CA GLY A 401 0.91 21.62 -16.95
C GLY A 401 0.39 22.81 -16.10
N GLU A 402 -0.91 22.91 -15.88
CA GLU A 402 -1.51 23.93 -15.02
C GLU A 402 -1.44 23.52 -13.54
N VAL A 403 -1.28 24.49 -12.65
CA VAL A 403 -1.27 24.25 -11.20
C VAL A 403 -2.72 24.20 -10.69
N ASP A 404 -3.15 23.04 -10.22
CA ASP A 404 -4.50 22.82 -9.64
C ASP A 404 -4.57 23.19 -8.15
N GLY A 405 -3.44 23.17 -7.44
CA GLY A 405 -3.40 23.50 -6.01
C GLY A 405 -2.10 23.08 -5.36
N ILE A 406 -2.12 22.96 -4.04
CA ILE A 406 -0.98 22.57 -3.22
C ILE A 406 -1.36 21.43 -2.29
N VAL A 407 -0.53 20.39 -2.23
CA VAL A 407 -0.54 19.40 -1.15
C VAL A 407 0.56 19.72 -0.16
N SER A 408 0.22 19.71 1.13
CA SER A 408 1.16 19.97 2.22
C SER A 408 1.07 18.88 3.29
N ILE A 409 2.24 18.50 3.81
CA ILE A 409 2.36 17.70 5.03
C ILE A 409 2.77 18.68 6.13
N VAL A 410 2.01 18.69 7.21
CA VAL A 410 2.16 19.63 8.33
C VAL A 410 2.46 18.82 9.58
N ARG A 411 3.64 19.03 10.16
CA ARG A 411 4.17 18.30 11.31
C ARG A 411 4.36 19.19 12.52
N ASP A 412 3.97 18.72 13.70
CA ASP A 412 4.34 19.35 14.96
C ASP A 412 5.81 19.06 15.30
N ILE A 413 6.60 20.11 15.46
CA ILE A 413 8.02 20.05 15.82
C ILE A 413 8.30 20.68 17.19
N SER A 414 7.27 20.94 18.01
CA SER A 414 7.42 21.58 19.33
C SER A 414 8.36 20.82 20.26
N ALA A 415 8.29 19.50 20.27
CA ALA A 415 9.19 18.66 21.07
C ALA A 415 10.66 18.78 20.58
N ARG A 416 10.87 18.86 19.25
CA ARG A 416 12.21 19.07 18.67
C ARG A 416 12.77 20.43 19.07
N LYS A 417 11.97 21.51 18.96
CA LYS A 417 12.36 22.86 19.35
C LYS A 417 12.70 22.98 20.84
N ALA A 418 11.88 22.38 21.71
CA ALA A 418 12.14 22.36 23.14
C ALA A 418 13.45 21.61 23.48
N LEU A 419 13.75 20.52 22.77
CA LEU A 419 15.01 19.80 22.93
C LEU A 419 16.22 20.63 22.43
N GLU A 420 16.09 21.29 21.28
CA GLU A 420 17.11 22.19 20.74
C GLU A 420 17.43 23.32 21.72
N GLU A 421 16.40 23.97 22.29
CA GLU A 421 16.54 24.99 23.32
C GLU A 421 17.23 24.46 24.60
N LYS A 422 16.81 23.28 25.05
CA LYS A 422 17.43 22.64 26.22
C LYS A 422 18.88 22.31 25.97
N LEU A 423 19.22 21.71 24.81
CA LEU A 423 20.61 21.42 24.46
C LEU A 423 21.45 22.68 24.34
N ALA A 424 20.91 23.78 23.82
CA ALA A 424 21.57 25.07 23.77
C ALA A 424 21.82 25.64 25.18
N ALA A 425 20.85 25.52 26.10
CA ALA A 425 21.01 25.92 27.49
C ALA A 425 22.04 25.05 28.21
N ASP A 426 21.98 23.74 28.07
CA ASP A 426 22.92 22.77 28.67
C ASP A 426 24.35 22.97 28.17
N ALA A 427 24.51 23.41 26.93
CA ALA A 427 25.82 23.71 26.35
C ALA A 427 26.52 24.95 26.95
N LEU A 428 25.80 25.80 27.67
CA LEU A 428 26.30 27.06 28.23
C LEU A 428 26.30 27.09 29.76
N THR A 429 25.70 26.11 30.43
CA THR A 429 25.60 26.05 31.90
C THR A 429 26.38 24.87 32.48
N ASP A 430 26.85 25.01 33.74
CA ASP A 430 27.39 23.89 34.49
C ASP A 430 26.22 23.14 35.21
N PRO A 431 26.09 21.81 34.98
CA PRO A 431 24.93 21.06 35.47
C PRO A 431 24.88 20.91 37.00
N VAL A 432 25.99 21.09 37.71
CA VAL A 432 26.04 20.96 39.19
C VAL A 432 25.62 22.25 39.86
N THR A 433 26.11 23.39 39.39
CA THR A 433 25.97 24.69 40.04
C THR A 433 24.93 25.61 39.40
N GLY A 434 24.52 25.30 38.13
CA GLY A 434 23.65 26.17 37.32
C GLY A 434 24.28 27.54 37.00
N LEU A 435 25.60 27.68 37.16
CA LEU A 435 26.38 28.84 36.72
C LEU A 435 26.71 28.70 35.23
N ALA A 436 27.19 29.76 34.63
CA ALA A 436 27.82 29.67 33.29
C ALA A 436 28.97 28.66 33.35
N ASN A 437 29.13 27.87 32.28
CA ASN A 437 30.29 27.02 32.13
C ASN A 437 31.46 27.80 31.48
N ARG A 438 32.60 27.19 31.36
CA ARG A 438 33.80 27.80 30.78
C ARG A 438 33.54 28.44 29.40
N ARG A 439 32.82 27.77 28.53
CA ARG A 439 32.51 28.25 27.18
C ARG A 439 31.68 29.53 27.21
N ALA A 440 30.62 29.53 27.99
CA ALA A 440 29.75 30.69 28.18
C ALA A 440 30.53 31.86 28.81
N PHE A 441 31.38 31.59 29.80
CA PHE A 441 32.20 32.60 30.45
C PHE A 441 33.15 33.29 29.48
N LEU A 442 33.90 32.54 28.70
CA LEU A 442 34.81 33.09 27.71
C LEU A 442 34.05 33.95 26.69
N SER A 443 32.90 33.48 26.21
CA SER A 443 32.05 34.28 25.30
C SER A 443 31.60 35.61 25.91
N ILE A 444 31.32 35.65 27.23
CA ILE A 444 30.99 36.88 27.95
C ILE A 444 32.19 37.81 28.03
N VAL A 445 33.38 37.26 28.38
CA VAL A 445 34.62 38.01 28.45
C VAL A 445 34.99 38.62 27.11
N ASP A 446 34.97 37.82 26.03
CA ASP A 446 35.28 38.29 24.68
C ASP A 446 34.32 39.42 24.21
N ARG A 447 33.04 39.31 24.55
CA ARG A 447 32.04 40.34 24.26
C ARG A 447 32.32 41.62 25.02
N GLN A 448 32.69 41.53 26.30
CA GLN A 448 33.08 42.69 27.13
C GLN A 448 34.29 43.40 26.56
N MET A 449 35.27 42.65 26.08
CA MET A 449 36.50 43.20 25.47
C MET A 449 36.24 43.86 24.12
N ALA A 450 35.32 43.37 23.32
CA ALA A 450 34.96 43.91 22.01
C ALA A 450 34.19 45.24 22.09
N GLN A 451 33.57 45.56 23.23
CA GLN A 451 32.80 46.82 23.40
C GLN A 451 33.61 48.08 23.66
N GLY A 452 34.90 48.07 23.39
CA GLY A 452 35.74 49.28 23.27
C GLY A 452 36.18 49.92 24.58
N GLY A 453 37.15 49.32 25.19
CA GLY A 453 37.82 49.80 26.41
C GLY A 453 37.75 48.77 27.52
N ALA A 454 38.62 47.81 27.49
CA ALA A 454 38.68 46.76 28.50
C ALA A 454 39.11 47.31 29.88
N THR A 455 38.17 47.99 30.56
CA THR A 455 38.32 48.28 31.99
C THR A 455 37.56 47.20 32.74
N GLY A 456 38.26 46.48 33.58
CA GLY A 456 37.66 45.42 34.40
C GLY A 456 38.70 44.44 34.89
N CYS A 457 38.27 43.52 35.71
CA CYS A 457 39.12 42.48 36.28
C CYS A 457 38.48 41.12 36.15
N ILE A 458 39.33 40.11 36.10
CA ILE A 458 38.95 38.71 36.17
C ILE A 458 39.54 38.11 37.45
N ALA A 459 38.78 37.29 38.13
CA ALA A 459 39.26 36.54 39.27
C ALA A 459 39.02 35.06 39.06
N LEU A 460 39.99 34.25 39.46
CA LEU A 460 39.87 32.80 39.47
C LEU A 460 39.93 32.34 40.95
N PHE A 461 38.92 31.55 41.32
CA PHE A 461 38.80 30.97 42.66
C PHE A 461 38.89 29.47 42.59
N ASP A 462 39.46 28.86 43.64
CA ASP A 462 39.55 27.41 43.82
C ASP A 462 39.18 27.05 45.26
N LEU A 463 38.34 26.05 45.46
CA LEU A 463 37.93 25.57 46.78
C LEU A 463 39.10 24.83 47.45
N ASP A 464 39.57 25.38 48.57
CA ASP A 464 40.69 24.82 49.28
C ASP A 464 40.38 23.42 49.81
N HIS A 465 41.29 22.49 49.53
CA HIS A 465 41.18 21.10 49.98
C HIS A 465 39.92 20.36 49.53
N PHE A 466 39.29 20.76 48.44
CA PHE A 466 38.06 20.16 47.95
C PHE A 466 38.13 18.64 47.75
N LYS A 467 39.27 18.11 47.35
CA LYS A 467 39.51 16.66 47.28
C LYS A 467 39.27 15.98 48.63
N ARG A 468 39.71 16.61 49.76
CA ARG A 468 39.46 16.06 51.12
C ARG A 468 37.98 16.01 51.47
N VAL A 469 37.17 16.94 50.95
CA VAL A 469 35.70 16.91 51.11
C VAL A 469 35.15 15.70 50.38
N ASN A 470 35.56 15.49 49.12
CA ASN A 470 35.11 14.33 48.37
C ASN A 470 35.55 12.99 48.97
N ASP A 471 36.83 12.91 49.42
CA ASP A 471 37.39 11.68 49.98
C ASP A 471 36.75 11.36 51.35
N GLY A 472 36.36 12.40 52.17
CA GLY A 472 35.82 12.23 53.48
C GLY A 472 34.27 12.10 53.55
N TRP A 473 33.55 12.76 52.63
CA TRP A 473 32.09 12.89 52.67
C TRP A 473 31.38 12.43 51.37
N GLY A 474 32.14 11.97 50.42
CA GLY A 474 31.62 11.53 49.10
C GLY A 474 31.35 12.67 48.11
N HIS A 475 31.19 12.32 46.85
CA HIS A 475 30.98 13.27 45.76
C HIS A 475 29.69 14.09 45.90
N ALA A 476 28.64 13.53 46.53
CA ALA A 476 27.39 14.26 46.79
C ALA A 476 27.59 15.46 47.74
N ALA A 477 28.46 15.30 48.73
CA ALA A 477 28.87 16.42 49.63
C ALA A 477 29.69 17.46 48.87
N GLY A 478 30.60 17.03 48.01
CA GLY A 478 31.37 17.92 47.12
C GLY A 478 30.45 18.73 46.21
N ASP A 479 29.49 18.09 45.55
CA ASP A 479 28.48 18.77 44.71
C ASP A 479 27.67 19.81 45.50
N GLN A 480 27.36 19.52 46.78
CA GLN A 480 26.64 20.46 47.64
C GLN A 480 27.54 21.66 48.02
N VAL A 481 28.83 21.45 48.24
CA VAL A 481 29.82 22.53 48.46
C VAL A 481 29.91 23.43 47.22
N LEU A 482 29.97 22.85 46.02
CA LEU A 482 29.98 23.61 44.77
C LEU A 482 28.69 24.45 44.58
N ARG A 483 27.52 23.91 44.93
CA ARG A 483 26.25 24.65 44.90
C ARG A 483 26.24 25.78 45.93
N THR A 484 26.75 25.53 47.15
CA THR A 484 26.86 26.56 48.19
C THR A 484 27.76 27.71 47.73
N PHE A 485 28.92 27.44 47.14
CA PHE A 485 29.77 28.48 46.54
C PHE A 485 29.00 29.29 45.47
N ALA A 486 28.31 28.64 44.58
CA ALA A 486 27.55 29.30 43.52
C ALA A 486 26.43 30.22 44.09
N GLU A 487 25.74 29.78 45.13
CA GLU A 487 24.70 30.59 45.82
C GLU A 487 25.31 31.80 46.56
N VAL A 488 26.45 31.59 47.23
CA VAL A 488 27.16 32.67 47.92
C VAL A 488 27.67 33.68 46.90
N ALA A 489 28.26 33.24 45.79
CA ALA A 489 28.73 34.11 44.73
C ALA A 489 27.59 34.96 44.13
N ARG A 490 26.43 34.33 43.83
CA ARG A 490 25.25 35.06 43.28
C ARG A 490 24.70 36.13 44.27
N ARG A 491 24.79 35.90 45.58
CA ARG A 491 24.35 36.88 46.59
C ARG A 491 25.37 37.99 46.85
N THR A 492 26.67 37.70 46.63
CA THR A 492 27.74 38.64 46.94
C THR A 492 28.04 39.57 45.78
N LEU A 493 27.89 39.07 44.56
CA LEU A 493 28.18 39.79 43.33
C LEU A 493 26.98 40.65 42.92
N ARG A 494 27.22 41.77 42.25
CA ARG A 494 26.16 42.66 41.69
C ARG A 494 25.65 42.13 40.33
N SER A 495 24.54 42.63 39.90
CA SER A 495 23.89 42.15 38.63
C SER A 495 24.72 42.33 37.35
N GLY A 496 25.77 43.15 37.37
CA GLY A 496 26.67 43.34 36.25
C GLY A 496 27.91 42.46 36.29
N ASP A 497 28.16 41.75 37.42
CA ASP A 497 29.28 40.82 37.55
C ASP A 497 28.86 39.43 37.06
N HIS A 498 29.79 38.68 36.50
CA HIS A 498 29.50 37.35 35.97
C HIS A 498 30.36 36.31 36.72
N VAL A 499 29.71 35.22 37.13
CA VAL A 499 30.39 34.09 37.78
C VAL A 499 30.14 32.82 36.94
N ALA A 500 31.18 32.00 36.81
CA ALA A 500 31.13 30.74 36.10
C ALA A 500 31.92 29.66 36.84
N ARG A 501 31.55 28.41 36.61
CA ARG A 501 32.42 27.27 36.96
C ARG A 501 33.17 26.84 35.70
N ILE A 502 34.50 26.88 35.76
CA ILE A 502 35.35 26.62 34.64
C ILE A 502 35.97 25.20 34.61
N GLY A 503 35.89 24.47 35.73
CA GLY A 503 36.26 23.06 35.83
C GLY A 503 36.41 22.62 37.27
N GLY A 504 36.19 21.34 37.56
CA GLY A 504 36.42 20.75 38.88
C GLY A 504 35.87 21.61 40.05
N GLU A 505 36.79 22.14 40.84
CA GLU A 505 36.56 23.04 41.98
C GLU A 505 36.85 24.52 41.68
N GLU A 506 37.04 24.88 40.40
CA GLU A 506 37.49 26.21 39.97
C GLU A 506 36.30 27.05 39.46
N PHE A 507 36.25 28.29 39.93
CA PHE A 507 35.27 29.30 39.54
C PHE A 507 35.95 30.58 39.05
N ALA A 508 35.40 31.15 37.98
CA ALA A 508 35.87 32.42 37.44
C ALA A 508 34.80 33.51 37.70
N VAL A 509 35.27 34.69 38.00
CA VAL A 509 34.43 35.90 38.18
C VAL A 509 34.95 36.99 37.28
N LEU A 510 34.06 37.57 36.45
CA LEU A 510 34.35 38.77 35.64
C LEU A 510 33.71 39.97 36.35
N LEU A 511 34.47 40.99 36.59
CA LEU A 511 34.11 42.26 37.25
C LEU A 511 34.25 43.39 36.22
N PRO A 512 33.26 43.65 35.40
CA PRO A 512 33.32 44.74 34.40
C PRO A 512 33.48 46.09 35.07
N SER A 513 34.23 47.00 34.43
CA SER A 513 34.43 48.40 34.90
C SER A 513 34.92 48.53 36.32
N SER A 514 35.67 47.56 36.84
CA SER A 514 36.27 47.61 38.17
C SER A 514 37.78 47.81 38.09
N SER A 515 38.34 48.68 38.93
CA SER A 515 39.80 48.71 39.10
C SER A 515 40.28 47.49 39.88
N ILE A 516 41.58 47.23 39.89
CA ILE A 516 42.16 46.07 40.60
C ILE A 516 41.87 46.12 42.11
N GLU A 517 41.89 47.32 42.71
CA GLU A 517 41.60 47.52 44.11
C GLU A 517 40.10 47.28 44.41
N GLN A 518 39.20 47.71 43.54
CA GLN A 518 37.78 47.45 43.65
C GLN A 518 37.50 45.94 43.50
N ALA A 519 38.14 45.29 42.55
CA ALA A 519 38.02 43.87 42.33
C ALA A 519 38.53 43.06 43.52
N GLU A 520 39.64 43.48 44.13
CA GLU A 520 40.17 42.86 45.35
C GLU A 520 39.15 42.92 46.48
N LEU A 521 38.53 44.09 46.73
CA LEU A 521 37.49 44.25 47.77
C LEU A 521 36.27 43.35 47.53
N VAL A 522 35.82 43.23 46.30
CA VAL A 522 34.68 42.36 45.94
C VAL A 522 35.05 40.89 46.11
N CYS A 523 36.23 40.50 45.65
CA CYS A 523 36.73 39.13 45.75
C CYS A 523 36.99 38.75 47.23
N GLU A 524 37.55 39.65 48.03
CA GLU A 524 37.75 39.39 49.46
C GLU A 524 36.41 39.22 50.22
N ARG A 525 35.43 40.05 49.88
CA ARG A 525 34.06 39.87 50.40
C ARG A 525 33.48 38.51 50.04
N LEU A 526 33.71 38.04 48.79
CA LEU A 526 33.26 36.73 48.35
C LEU A 526 33.99 35.61 49.12
N ARG A 527 35.33 35.70 49.27
CA ARG A 527 36.14 34.75 50.02
C ARG A 527 35.64 34.61 51.46
N GLN A 528 35.44 35.74 52.14
CA GLN A 528 34.94 35.78 53.54
C GLN A 528 33.54 35.21 53.64
N ALA A 529 32.66 35.53 52.69
CA ALA A 529 31.30 35.01 52.66
C ALA A 529 31.27 33.50 52.51
N VAL A 530 32.15 32.92 51.67
CA VAL A 530 32.28 31.47 51.49
C VAL A 530 32.79 30.84 52.80
N ALA A 531 33.86 31.36 53.41
CA ALA A 531 34.41 30.85 54.66
C ALA A 531 33.40 30.91 55.82
N ALA A 532 32.53 31.93 55.83
CA ALA A 532 31.49 32.11 56.85
C ALA A 532 30.24 31.25 56.61
N THR A 533 30.06 30.69 55.43
CA THR A 533 28.84 29.94 55.05
C THR A 533 29.11 28.44 55.04
N PRO A 534 28.76 27.69 56.07
CA PRO A 534 28.95 26.25 56.10
C PRO A 534 27.93 25.55 55.14
N THR A 535 28.38 24.50 54.47
CA THR A 535 27.50 23.63 53.68
C THR A 535 26.87 22.56 54.57
N ALA A 536 25.57 22.51 54.62
CA ALA A 536 24.83 21.44 55.30
C ALA A 536 24.74 20.20 54.39
N HIS A 537 25.15 19.03 54.91
CA HIS A 537 25.05 17.75 54.20
C HIS A 537 24.81 16.63 55.26
N GLU A 538 23.70 15.88 55.09
CA GLU A 538 23.32 14.75 55.96
C GLU A 538 23.42 15.02 57.47
N GLY A 539 23.03 16.23 57.91
CA GLY A 539 23.10 16.63 59.31
C GLY A 539 24.45 17.15 59.80
N PHE A 540 25.47 17.14 58.95
CA PHE A 540 26.80 17.68 59.20
C PHE A 540 26.98 19.07 58.59
N SER A 541 27.92 19.82 59.12
CA SER A 541 28.27 21.18 58.71
C SER A 541 29.68 21.19 58.16
N ILE A 542 29.85 21.26 56.86
CA ILE A 542 31.13 21.24 56.15
C ILE A 542 31.59 22.69 55.91
N ARG A 543 32.74 23.08 56.44
CA ARG A 543 33.33 24.39 56.19
C ARG A 543 34.46 24.26 55.16
N VAL A 544 34.39 25.14 54.18
CA VAL A 544 35.45 25.24 53.14
C VAL A 544 35.89 26.68 53.03
N THR A 545 37.12 26.87 52.65
CA THR A 545 37.69 28.17 52.28
C THR A 545 37.97 28.18 50.78
N VAL A 546 38.26 29.34 50.24
CA VAL A 546 38.65 29.51 48.85
C VAL A 546 39.91 30.37 48.77
N SER A 547 40.79 29.98 47.87
CA SER A 547 41.89 30.83 47.43
C SER A 547 41.50 31.51 46.12
N GLY A 548 41.93 32.75 45.90
CA GLY A 548 41.62 33.48 44.69
C GLY A 548 42.81 34.21 44.09
N GLY A 549 42.86 34.29 42.77
CA GLY A 549 43.81 35.11 42.02
C GLY A 549 43.06 36.17 41.22
N VAL A 550 43.43 37.42 41.31
CA VAL A 550 42.78 38.55 40.64
C VAL A 550 43.74 39.19 39.65
N ALA A 551 43.25 39.42 38.45
CA ALA A 551 44.04 40.02 37.38
C ALA A 551 43.25 41.09 36.62
N PRO A 552 43.88 42.14 36.10
CA PRO A 552 43.20 43.07 35.21
C PRO A 552 42.85 42.37 33.88
N LEU A 553 41.74 42.77 33.31
CA LEU A 553 41.30 42.25 32.03
C LEU A 553 42.15 42.85 30.90
N SER A 554 43.07 42.04 30.35
CA SER A 554 44.02 42.47 29.31
C SER A 554 44.28 41.31 28.32
N GLY A 555 44.59 41.64 27.08
CA GLY A 555 44.90 40.64 26.03
C GLY A 555 43.63 39.93 25.53
N SER A 556 43.59 38.61 25.68
CA SER A 556 42.41 37.77 25.40
C SER A 556 41.82 37.24 26.71
N GLY A 557 40.56 36.73 26.64
CA GLY A 557 39.90 36.09 27.78
C GLY A 557 40.72 34.93 28.36
N ASP A 558 41.33 34.10 27.54
CA ASP A 558 42.18 32.99 27.97
C ASP A 558 43.51 33.51 28.60
N GLU A 559 44.04 34.62 28.10
CA GLU A 559 45.23 35.23 28.67
C GLU A 559 44.99 35.85 30.04
N ALA A 560 43.88 36.57 30.20
CA ALA A 560 43.47 37.12 31.49
C ALA A 560 43.22 36.01 32.55
N LEU A 561 42.59 34.90 32.14
CA LEU A 561 42.47 33.72 33.00
C LEU A 561 43.81 33.11 33.40
N ARG A 562 44.74 33.00 32.46
CA ARG A 562 46.09 32.48 32.74
C ARG A 562 46.84 33.36 33.75
N VAL A 563 46.72 34.66 33.64
CA VAL A 563 47.32 35.62 34.60
C VAL A 563 46.67 35.49 35.98
N ALA A 564 45.35 35.35 36.05
CA ALA A 564 44.62 35.12 37.29
C ALA A 564 45.00 33.77 37.93
N ASP A 565 45.24 32.71 37.11
CA ASP A 565 45.70 31.41 37.58
C ASP A 565 47.08 31.45 38.23
N MET A 566 48.01 32.21 37.66
CA MET A 566 49.32 32.43 38.25
C MET A 566 49.22 33.15 39.61
N ALA A 567 48.28 34.08 39.76
CA ALA A 567 48.00 34.74 41.01
C ALA A 567 47.38 33.75 42.02
N LEU A 568 46.40 32.95 41.59
CA LEU A 568 45.79 31.90 42.41
C LEU A 568 46.79 30.89 42.94
N TYR A 569 47.74 30.47 42.09
CA TYR A 569 48.84 29.59 42.50
C TYR A 569 49.65 30.22 43.67
N ARG A 570 49.97 31.51 43.60
CA ARG A 570 50.66 32.23 44.70
C ARG A 570 49.82 32.27 45.98
N ALA A 571 48.53 32.50 45.88
CA ALA A 571 47.61 32.47 47.05
C ALA A 571 47.61 31.09 47.71
N LYS A 572 47.54 30.01 46.92
CA LYS A 572 47.61 28.63 47.43
C LYS A 572 48.98 28.31 48.08
N ALA A 573 50.09 28.77 47.51
CA ALA A 573 51.46 28.56 48.03
C ALA A 573 51.71 29.36 49.32
N ALA A 574 51.09 30.52 49.48
CA ALA A 574 51.24 31.38 50.67
C ALA A 574 50.37 30.95 51.88
N GLY A 575 49.65 29.81 51.80
CA GLY A 575 48.92 29.24 52.94
C GLY A 575 47.44 29.04 52.74
N ARG A 576 46.90 29.33 51.52
CA ARG A 576 45.46 29.25 51.17
C ARG A 576 44.61 30.27 51.89
N ASP A 577 43.24 30.18 51.71
CA ASP A 577 42.26 31.08 52.30
C ASP A 577 42.62 32.56 52.18
N GLN A 578 43.11 32.98 51.01
CA GLN A 578 43.55 34.33 50.70
C GLN A 578 43.51 34.67 49.21
N LEU A 579 43.63 35.96 48.91
CA LEU A 579 43.73 36.46 47.54
C LEU A 579 45.18 36.83 47.24
N ALA A 580 45.53 36.70 45.94
CA ALA A 580 46.73 37.29 45.38
C ALA A 580 46.41 38.08 44.12
N LEU A 581 46.99 39.27 44.04
CA LEU A 581 46.82 40.12 42.85
C LEU A 581 47.90 39.76 41.81
N ALA A 582 47.51 39.81 40.54
CA ALA A 582 48.52 39.73 39.44
C ALA A 582 49.42 40.95 39.52
N ALA A 583 50.73 40.73 39.46
CA ALA A 583 51.74 41.77 39.50
C ALA A 583 51.82 42.52 38.17
#